data_ef50d78e3e6eb3016a6d183090874fb3
#
_entry.id   ef50d78e3e6eb3016a6d183090874fb3
#
_cell.length_a   1.000
_cell.length_b   1.000
_cell.length_c   1.000
_cell.angle_alpha   90.00
_cell.angle_beta   90.00
_cell.angle_gamma   90.00
#
_symmetry.space_group_name_H-M   'P 1'
#
loop_
_entity.id
_entity.type
_entity.pdbx_description
1 polymer ?
#
loop_
_entity_poly.entity_id
_entity_poly.type
_entity_poly.pdbx_seq_one_letter_code
_entity_poly.pdbx_strand_id
1 'polypeptide(L)'
;MRKRSLKTVSFLLCFVMLCSIPAHAAEPAEPYASAQISAHSAVLDKGTDGYLYVTFTIRTNRIMNIIGASSVVIQRYSFFQWVNEYTITPDDMPELLRSNAGYHALIIPYAPLFPNATYRAVVNLYAESDIMISTGSDTTNTVP
;
A
#
# COMPACT_ATOMS: atom_id res chain seq x y z
N MET A 1 30.87 52.50 33.57
CA MET A 1 29.51 52.32 33.04
C MET A 1 29.50 51.26 31.92
N ARG A 2 28.52 50.33 31.95
CA ARG A 2 28.14 49.37 30.91
C ARG A 2 29.13 48.20 30.60
N LYS A 3 29.12 47.19 31.47
CA LYS A 3 29.59 45.82 31.21
C LYS A 3 28.45 44.78 31.37
N ARG A 4 27.25 45.05 30.85
CA ARG A 4 26.11 44.15 31.03
C ARG A 4 25.46 43.59 29.75
N SER A 5 26.01 43.83 28.57
CA SER A 5 25.32 43.44 27.33
C SER A 5 25.91 42.22 26.60
N LEU A 6 27.09 41.71 27.01
CA LEU A 6 27.71 40.59 26.29
C LEU A 6 27.23 39.17 26.74
N LYS A 7 26.67 39.05 27.94
CA LYS A 7 26.25 37.76 28.47
C LYS A 7 24.89 37.31 27.96
N THR A 8 24.00 38.24 27.60
CA THR A 8 22.66 37.96 27.09
C THR A 8 22.65 37.55 25.61
N VAL A 9 23.57 38.07 24.82
CA VAL A 9 23.68 37.78 23.39
C VAL A 9 24.23 36.34 23.18
N SER A 10 25.15 35.91 24.03
CA SER A 10 25.72 34.57 23.94
C SER A 10 24.71 33.45 24.29
N PHE A 11 23.75 33.74 25.18
CA PHE A 11 22.72 32.75 25.54
C PHE A 11 21.63 32.61 24.49
N LEU A 12 21.33 33.70 23.75
CA LEU A 12 20.35 33.65 22.66
C LEU A 12 20.90 32.90 21.42
N LEU A 13 22.22 32.99 21.17
CA LEU A 13 22.84 32.31 20.04
C LEU A 13 22.94 30.80 20.26
N CYS A 14 23.09 30.31 21.50
CA CYS A 14 23.06 28.88 21.80
C CYS A 14 21.67 28.26 21.67
N PHE A 15 20.59 29.01 21.86
CA PHE A 15 19.24 28.46 21.78
C PHE A 15 18.77 28.25 20.34
N VAL A 16 19.30 29.02 19.38
CA VAL A 16 18.96 28.90 17.95
C VAL A 16 19.67 27.69 17.30
N MET A 17 20.80 27.25 17.84
CA MET A 17 21.55 26.09 17.29
C MET A 17 20.99 24.72 17.71
N LEU A 18 20.08 24.67 18.70
CA LEU A 18 19.51 23.40 19.18
C LEU A 18 18.23 22.96 18.44
N CYS A 19 17.70 23.79 17.54
CA CYS A 19 16.47 23.49 16.80
C CYS A 19 16.69 22.95 15.38
N SER A 20 17.92 22.72 14.94
CA SER A 20 18.20 22.09 13.66
C SER A 20 18.48 20.59 13.84
N ILE A 21 17.49 19.84 14.35
CA ILE A 21 17.44 18.41 14.13
C ILE A 21 16.93 18.27 12.69
N PRO A 22 17.73 17.73 11.73
CA PRO A 22 17.18 17.39 10.43
C PRO A 22 16.09 16.34 10.69
N ALA A 23 14.84 16.71 10.46
CA ALA A 23 13.80 15.72 10.32
C ALA A 23 14.24 14.84 9.13
N HIS A 24 14.88 13.73 9.41
CA HIS A 24 14.96 12.64 8.45
C HIS A 24 13.49 12.26 8.20
N ALA A 25 12.97 12.74 7.07
CA ALA A 25 11.78 12.15 6.52
C ALA A 25 12.15 10.66 6.39
N ALA A 26 11.50 9.82 7.21
CA ALA A 26 11.60 8.39 7.02
C ALA A 26 11.22 8.15 5.56
N GLU A 27 12.17 7.65 4.76
CA GLU A 27 11.85 7.15 3.44
C GLU A 27 10.65 6.23 3.61
N PRO A 28 9.59 6.38 2.79
CA PRO A 28 8.49 5.43 2.84
C PRO A 28 9.14 4.05 2.68
N ALA A 29 8.99 3.22 3.70
CA ALA A 29 9.49 1.85 3.67
C ALA A 29 8.90 1.23 2.40
N GLU A 30 9.77 0.92 1.42
CA GLU A 30 9.36 0.14 0.28
C GLU A 30 8.69 -1.12 0.83
N PRO A 31 7.50 -1.50 0.33
CA PRO A 31 6.86 -2.73 0.77
C PRO A 31 7.80 -3.88 0.41
N TYR A 32 8.55 -4.37 1.39
CA TYR A 32 9.42 -5.52 1.21
C TYR A 32 8.55 -6.68 0.79
N ALA A 33 8.66 -7.06 -0.49
CA ALA A 33 8.23 -8.38 -0.90
C ALA A 33 8.98 -9.37 -0.01
N SER A 34 8.28 -10.12 0.81
CA SER A 34 8.93 -11.07 1.70
C SER A 34 9.71 -12.09 0.87
N ALA A 35 10.71 -12.72 1.44
CA ALA A 35 11.69 -13.58 0.76
C ALA A 35 11.09 -14.71 -0.13
N GLN A 36 9.79 -14.95 -0.06
CA GLN A 36 9.09 -15.98 -0.87
C GLN A 36 8.30 -15.41 -2.06
N ILE A 37 7.80 -14.17 -1.98
CA ILE A 37 7.13 -13.50 -3.10
C ILE A 37 8.21 -12.96 -4.01
N SER A 38 8.35 -13.55 -5.21
CA SER A 38 9.40 -13.19 -6.17
C SER A 38 8.98 -12.10 -7.16
N ALA A 39 7.67 -11.98 -7.40
CA ALA A 39 7.11 -10.94 -8.24
C ALA A 39 5.62 -10.74 -7.92
N HIS A 40 5.15 -9.51 -8.04
CA HIS A 40 3.73 -9.16 -7.93
C HIS A 40 3.44 -7.93 -8.79
N SER A 41 2.17 -7.75 -9.12
CA SER A 41 1.66 -6.52 -9.73
C SER A 41 0.17 -6.36 -9.44
N ALA A 42 -0.28 -5.12 -9.34
CA ALA A 42 -1.68 -4.77 -9.27
C ALA A 42 -1.99 -3.62 -10.24
N VAL A 43 -3.05 -3.76 -11.00
CA VAL A 43 -3.50 -2.78 -12.00
C VAL A 43 -4.99 -2.55 -11.81
N LEU A 44 -5.43 -1.31 -11.97
CA LEU A 44 -6.83 -0.93 -12.02
C LEU A 44 -7.16 -0.39 -13.40
N ASP A 45 -8.18 -0.95 -14.02
CA ASP A 45 -8.71 -0.52 -15.31
C ASP A 45 -10.20 -0.16 -15.18
N LYS A 46 -10.66 0.80 -16.00
CA LYS A 46 -12.08 1.15 -16.11
C LYS A 46 -12.64 0.58 -17.40
N GLY A 47 -13.61 -0.31 -17.28
CA GLY A 47 -14.30 -0.90 -18.41
C GLY A 47 -15.25 0.09 -19.10
N THR A 48 -15.58 -0.20 -20.35
CA THR A 48 -16.58 0.53 -21.12
C THR A 48 -18.00 0.33 -20.60
N ASP A 49 -18.19 -0.69 -19.77
CA ASP A 49 -19.43 -1.03 -19.06
C ASP A 49 -19.63 -0.24 -17.76
N GLY A 50 -18.65 0.61 -17.40
CA GLY A 50 -18.67 1.42 -16.18
C GLY A 50 -18.15 0.71 -14.93
N TYR A 51 -17.74 -0.57 -15.05
CA TYR A 51 -17.10 -1.29 -13.98
C TYR A 51 -15.61 -0.93 -13.87
N LEU A 52 -15.08 -1.05 -12.66
CA LEU A 52 -13.65 -1.07 -12.39
C LEU A 52 -13.18 -2.53 -12.32
N TYR A 53 -12.02 -2.81 -12.89
CA TYR A 53 -11.41 -4.15 -12.90
C TYR A 53 -10.07 -4.09 -12.20
N VAL A 54 -10.00 -4.65 -10.99
CA VAL A 54 -8.73 -4.84 -10.28
C VAL A 54 -8.11 -6.13 -10.75
N THR A 55 -6.97 -6.05 -11.42
CA THR A 55 -6.19 -7.23 -11.79
C THR A 55 -4.97 -7.30 -10.89
N PHE A 56 -4.77 -8.41 -10.21
CA PHE A 56 -3.52 -8.66 -9.51
C PHE A 56 -2.86 -9.96 -9.96
N THR A 57 -1.54 -9.97 -9.85
CA THR A 57 -0.73 -11.18 -10.04
C THR A 57 0.23 -11.31 -8.87
N ILE A 58 0.49 -12.54 -8.48
CA ILE A 58 1.51 -12.88 -7.48
C ILE A 58 2.26 -14.13 -7.93
N ARG A 59 3.57 -14.10 -7.80
CA ARG A 59 4.46 -15.24 -8.06
C ARG A 59 5.38 -15.47 -6.88
N THR A 60 5.63 -16.71 -6.57
CA THR A 60 6.54 -17.15 -5.51
C THR A 60 7.69 -17.98 -6.09
N ASN A 61 8.78 -18.09 -5.32
CA ASN A 61 9.97 -18.86 -5.71
C ASN A 61 9.74 -20.37 -5.74
N ARG A 62 8.65 -20.83 -5.15
CA ARG A 62 8.26 -22.26 -5.05
C ARG A 62 6.75 -22.37 -4.93
N ILE A 63 6.24 -23.60 -5.01
CA ILE A 63 4.83 -23.90 -4.71
C ILE A 63 4.57 -23.61 -3.23
N MET A 64 3.50 -22.89 -2.95
CA MET A 64 3.03 -22.51 -1.62
C MET A 64 1.75 -23.30 -1.29
N ASN A 65 1.50 -23.51 0.01
CA ASN A 65 0.25 -24.13 0.45
C ASN A 65 -0.95 -23.24 0.11
N ILE A 66 -0.78 -21.93 0.33
CA ILE A 66 -1.76 -20.89 -0.03
C ILE A 66 -1.01 -19.69 -0.62
N ILE A 67 -1.55 -19.12 -1.69
CA ILE A 67 -1.03 -17.92 -2.35
C ILE A 67 -2.20 -17.06 -2.85
N GLY A 68 -2.07 -15.73 -2.78
CA GLY A 68 -3.07 -14.82 -3.34
C GLY A 68 -3.10 -13.47 -2.65
N ALA A 69 -4.31 -12.93 -2.44
CA ALA A 69 -4.54 -11.71 -1.70
C ALA A 69 -5.36 -11.99 -0.41
N SER A 70 -4.88 -11.49 0.72
CA SER A 70 -5.62 -11.53 1.99
C SER A 70 -6.74 -10.49 2.02
N SER A 71 -6.62 -9.42 1.24
CA SER A 71 -7.70 -8.47 0.99
C SER A 71 -7.39 -7.58 -0.22
N VAL A 72 -8.45 -7.03 -0.81
CA VAL A 72 -8.38 -5.97 -1.82
C VAL A 72 -9.23 -4.80 -1.34
N VAL A 73 -8.61 -3.64 -1.14
CA VAL A 73 -9.26 -2.43 -0.65
C VAL A 73 -9.44 -1.46 -1.80
N ILE A 74 -10.69 -1.20 -2.18
CA ILE A 74 -11.03 -0.16 -3.16
C ILE A 74 -11.07 1.18 -2.45
N GLN A 75 -10.30 2.14 -2.96
CA GLN A 75 -10.21 3.47 -2.40
C GLN A 75 -10.67 4.51 -3.42
N ARG A 76 -11.45 5.46 -2.94
CA ARG A 76 -11.90 6.63 -3.70
C ARG A 76 -11.20 7.89 -3.20
N TYR A 77 -10.77 8.75 -4.15
CA TYR A 77 -10.23 10.05 -3.79
C TYR A 77 -11.38 11.02 -3.47
N SER A 78 -11.38 11.57 -2.27
CA SER A 78 -12.41 12.50 -1.77
C SER A 78 -11.82 13.45 -0.73
N PHE A 79 -12.16 14.73 -0.81
CA PHE A 79 -11.70 15.76 0.14
C PHE A 79 -10.17 15.75 0.35
N PHE A 80 -9.40 15.64 -0.77
CA PHE A 80 -7.93 15.62 -0.78
C PHE A 80 -7.28 14.41 -0.10
N GLN A 81 -8.03 13.32 0.09
CA GLN A 81 -7.53 12.09 0.69
C GLN A 81 -8.13 10.83 0.04
N TRP A 82 -7.44 9.71 0.22
CA TRP A 82 -7.95 8.40 -0.17
C TRP A 82 -8.83 7.84 0.95
N VAL A 83 -10.06 7.48 0.61
CA VAL A 83 -11.05 6.91 1.53
C VAL A 83 -11.35 5.49 1.10
N ASN A 84 -11.32 4.55 2.03
CA ASN A 84 -11.74 3.17 1.77
C ASN A 84 -13.25 3.16 1.46
N GLU A 85 -13.60 2.71 0.28
CA GLU A 85 -15.00 2.59 -0.15
C GLU A 85 -15.51 1.16 0.05
N TYR A 86 -14.67 0.19 -0.29
CA TYR A 86 -15.02 -1.23 -0.13
C TYR A 86 -13.78 -2.09 0.13
N THR A 87 -13.94 -3.15 0.91
CA THR A 87 -12.90 -4.15 1.17
C THR A 87 -13.44 -5.53 0.81
N ILE A 88 -12.72 -6.24 -0.02
CA ILE A 88 -13.01 -7.61 -0.43
C ILE A 88 -12.02 -8.53 0.30
N THR A 89 -12.56 -9.53 0.97
CA THR A 89 -11.77 -10.53 1.70
C THR A 89 -12.01 -11.94 1.13
N PRO A 90 -11.21 -12.95 1.50
CA PRO A 90 -11.46 -14.33 1.09
C PRO A 90 -12.81 -14.90 1.55
N ASP A 91 -13.44 -14.32 2.59
CA ASP A 91 -14.79 -14.69 3.01
C ASP A 91 -15.84 -14.23 2.01
N ASP A 92 -15.60 -13.08 1.34
CA ASP A 92 -16.48 -12.54 0.29
C ASP A 92 -16.19 -13.19 -1.08
N MET A 93 -14.92 -13.48 -1.35
CA MET A 93 -14.42 -14.02 -2.62
C MET A 93 -13.29 -15.02 -2.35
N PRO A 94 -13.60 -16.31 -2.17
CA PRO A 94 -12.59 -17.34 -1.89
C PRO A 94 -11.49 -17.45 -2.97
N GLU A 95 -11.80 -17.05 -4.21
CA GLU A 95 -10.87 -17.06 -5.34
C GLU A 95 -9.68 -16.09 -5.16
N LEU A 96 -9.74 -15.16 -4.18
CA LEU A 96 -8.59 -14.33 -3.80
C LEU A 96 -7.39 -15.17 -3.36
N LEU A 97 -7.63 -16.38 -2.87
CA LEU A 97 -6.60 -17.34 -2.46
C LEU A 97 -6.61 -18.56 -3.35
N ARG A 98 -5.43 -19.14 -3.58
CA ARG A 98 -5.23 -20.36 -4.32
C ARG A 98 -4.31 -21.30 -3.55
N SER A 99 -4.71 -22.58 -3.44
CA SER A 99 -3.91 -23.61 -2.77
C SER A 99 -2.94 -24.29 -3.73
N ASN A 100 -1.81 -24.77 -3.21
CA ASN A 100 -0.81 -25.58 -3.91
C ASN A 100 -0.33 -24.95 -5.23
N ALA A 101 0.02 -23.67 -5.20
CA ALA A 101 0.41 -22.92 -6.39
C ALA A 101 1.65 -22.05 -6.15
N GLY A 102 2.42 -21.80 -7.20
CA GLY A 102 3.52 -20.83 -7.23
C GLY A 102 3.18 -19.55 -8.02
N TYR A 103 1.97 -19.50 -8.57
CA TYR A 103 1.44 -18.36 -9.32
C TYR A 103 -0.07 -18.26 -9.15
N HIS A 104 -0.54 -17.04 -8.96
CA HIS A 104 -1.95 -16.73 -8.96
C HIS A 104 -2.20 -15.40 -9.64
N ALA A 105 -3.27 -15.33 -10.44
CA ALA A 105 -3.76 -14.10 -11.06
C ALA A 105 -5.28 -14.09 -10.97
N LEU A 106 -5.86 -12.93 -10.68
CA LEU A 106 -7.30 -12.76 -10.59
C LEU A 106 -7.70 -11.39 -11.11
N ILE A 107 -8.87 -11.34 -11.76
CA ILE A 107 -9.54 -10.09 -12.17
C ILE A 107 -10.81 -9.97 -11.34
N ILE A 108 -10.95 -8.84 -10.64
CA ILE A 108 -12.06 -8.57 -9.72
C ILE A 108 -12.87 -7.41 -10.29
N PRO A 109 -14.11 -7.63 -10.73
CA PRO A 109 -15.00 -6.56 -11.14
C PRO A 109 -15.57 -5.85 -9.91
N TYR A 110 -15.65 -4.52 -9.97
CA TYR A 110 -16.26 -3.68 -8.94
C TYR A 110 -17.14 -2.61 -9.57
N ALA A 111 -18.39 -2.51 -9.12
CA ALA A 111 -19.31 -1.45 -9.55
C ALA A 111 -19.12 -0.21 -8.65
N PRO A 112 -18.52 0.90 -9.17
CA PRO A 112 -18.24 2.06 -8.34
C PRO A 112 -19.51 2.79 -7.94
N LEU A 113 -19.60 3.20 -6.66
CA LEU A 113 -20.73 4.01 -6.17
C LEU A 113 -20.76 5.42 -6.78
N PHE A 114 -19.60 5.95 -7.16
CA PHE A 114 -19.46 7.29 -7.75
C PHE A 114 -18.71 7.19 -9.10
N PRO A 115 -19.43 7.02 -10.22
CA PRO A 115 -18.81 6.71 -11.54
C PRO A 115 -17.81 7.75 -12.06
N ASN A 116 -17.85 8.98 -11.54
CA ASN A 116 -17.00 10.10 -11.97
C ASN A 116 -15.92 10.44 -10.93
N ALA A 117 -15.72 9.60 -9.93
CA ALA A 117 -14.67 9.79 -8.94
C ALA A 117 -13.38 9.09 -9.37
N THR A 118 -12.26 9.53 -8.84
CA THR A 118 -10.97 8.86 -9.04
C THR A 118 -10.80 7.72 -8.04
N TYR A 119 -10.39 6.57 -8.57
CA TYR A 119 -10.22 5.32 -7.81
C TYR A 119 -8.80 4.78 -7.88
N ARG A 120 -8.42 4.01 -6.87
CA ARG A 120 -7.30 3.08 -6.85
C ARG A 120 -7.66 1.86 -6.00
N ALA A 121 -6.87 0.81 -6.09
CA ALA A 121 -6.98 -0.34 -5.18
C ALA A 121 -5.67 -0.60 -4.46
N VAL A 122 -5.76 -1.12 -3.23
CA VAL A 122 -4.63 -1.65 -2.47
C VAL A 122 -4.85 -3.15 -2.32
N VAL A 123 -3.93 -3.93 -2.86
CA VAL A 123 -3.96 -5.40 -2.80
C VAL A 123 -2.98 -5.86 -1.73
N ASN A 124 -3.48 -6.47 -0.67
CA ASN A 124 -2.67 -7.05 0.37
C ASN A 124 -2.37 -8.52 0.03
N LEU A 125 -1.13 -8.79 -0.30
CA LEU A 125 -0.65 -10.09 -0.78
C LEU A 125 -0.37 -11.06 0.37
N TYR A 126 -0.58 -12.34 0.10
CA TYR A 126 -0.39 -13.41 1.07
C TYR A 126 0.21 -14.65 0.39
N ALA A 127 1.19 -15.25 1.05
CA ALA A 127 1.75 -16.54 0.65
C ALA A 127 2.17 -17.33 1.89
N GLU A 128 1.73 -18.58 1.98
CA GLU A 128 1.94 -19.47 3.12
C GLU A 128 2.56 -20.80 2.67
N SER A 129 3.57 -21.25 3.39
CA SER A 129 4.14 -22.58 3.34
C SER A 129 4.14 -23.22 4.72
N ASP A 130 4.51 -24.50 4.84
CA ASP A 130 4.55 -25.21 6.12
C ASP A 130 5.43 -24.54 7.20
N ILE A 131 6.36 -23.71 6.79
CA ILE A 131 7.38 -23.13 7.68
C ILE A 131 7.35 -21.61 7.74
N MET A 132 6.61 -20.93 6.88
CA MET A 132 6.66 -19.47 6.78
C MET A 132 5.42 -18.86 6.14
N ILE A 133 5.00 -17.72 6.67
CA ILE A 133 4.01 -16.83 6.07
C ILE A 133 4.74 -15.61 5.53
N SER A 134 4.38 -15.22 4.32
CA SER A 134 4.91 -14.06 3.61
C SER A 134 3.78 -13.12 3.21
N THR A 135 3.93 -11.85 3.51
CA THR A 135 2.96 -10.82 3.17
C THR A 135 3.62 -9.71 2.38
N GLY A 136 2.83 -8.99 1.60
CA GLY A 136 3.23 -7.82 0.84
C GLY A 136 2.02 -6.94 0.58
N SER A 137 2.23 -5.81 -0.04
CA SER A 137 1.15 -4.93 -0.47
C SER A 137 1.53 -4.27 -1.79
N ASP A 138 0.54 -4.09 -2.66
CA ASP A 138 0.71 -3.36 -3.90
C ASP A 138 -0.45 -2.37 -4.07
N THR A 139 -0.13 -1.19 -4.61
CA THR A 139 -1.14 -0.16 -4.88
C THR A 139 -1.21 0.06 -6.39
N THR A 140 -2.41 -0.02 -6.93
CA THR A 140 -2.64 0.15 -8.37
C THR A 140 -2.37 1.59 -8.83
N ASN A 141 -2.29 1.76 -10.15
CA ASN A 141 -2.51 3.05 -10.80
C ASN A 141 -3.87 3.65 -10.39
N THR A 142 -4.09 4.91 -10.69
CA THR A 142 -5.38 5.59 -10.49
C THR A 142 -6.16 5.66 -11.80
N VAL A 143 -7.49 5.55 -11.71
CA VAL A 143 -8.41 5.75 -12.83
C VAL A 143 -9.48 6.78 -12.45
N PRO A 144 -9.85 7.70 -13.38
CA PRO A 144 -10.85 8.73 -13.18
C PRO A 144 -12.28 8.19 -13.34
#